data_ecdf86a4932912aa689bff9f4d3e7689
#
_entry.id   ecdf86a4932912aa689bff9f4d3e7689
#
_cell.length_a   1.000
_cell.length_b   1.000
_cell.length_c   1.000
_cell.angle_alpha   90.00
_cell.angle_beta   90.00
_cell.angle_gamma   90.00
#
_symmetry.space_group_name_H-M   'P 1'
#
loop_
_entity.id
_entity.type
_entity.pdbx_description
1 polymer ?
#
loop_
_entity_poly.entity_id
_entity_poly.type
_entity_poly.pdbx_seq_one_letter_code
_entity_poly.pdbx_strand_id
1 'polypeptide(L)'
;MGQTVLEMIGIKKSFSGIYALSGIDFSLELGEVHALLGENGAGKSTLIKVLGGIYQPDSGIIKVNGKEVKINGVPAARENGIGIIHQEIVLVPYLSVAQNLFLGREIRTKLGTLDFAEMNRRAEEMISSLGVNIKADTIVENLTIAQQQMVEIVKAVSFNGKIIVMDEPTSSLSNEEVEQLFEIIENLRKKKVSIIYISHRMEELFRISDRVTVIRDGAYVGTKKTSETSPNELVAMMVGRDLESFYARDYCDMDKAEVALEVKNLSQTGVFEDISFSVHKGEILGFSGLVGAGRSEIMEAIFGATRLTSGEVILGGKPVHFKNPMQAIKAGIALVPEDRKKQGLVLGNSVAFNLTLSSLRFYMNGIAISERKRGEVIDHYSQRLRIKAASPEIEAGSLSGGNQQKVVLGKWLATKPDVLILDEPTRGVDVNAKIEIYTVINELAKEGIAIIMVSSELPEIINMCDNVCVVRAGRLVKKLSKDELSQEEIMKYAAGGIE
;
A
#
# COMPACT_ATOMS: atom_id res chain seq x y z
N MET A 1 31.33 -16.50 0.32
CA MET A 1 30.83 -15.35 1.09
C MET A 1 31.29 -14.10 0.36
N GLY A 2 30.38 -13.21 0.02
CA GLY A 2 30.70 -11.94 -0.65
C GLY A 2 31.50 -11.01 0.28
N GLN A 3 32.09 -10.00 -0.27
CA GLN A 3 32.78 -8.96 0.50
C GLN A 3 31.70 -8.07 1.17
N THR A 4 31.68 -8.01 2.50
CA THR A 4 30.79 -7.14 3.25
C THR A 4 31.22 -5.67 3.11
N VAL A 5 30.31 -4.81 2.67
CA VAL A 5 30.56 -3.37 2.48
C VAL A 5 29.96 -2.51 3.58
N LEU A 6 28.91 -2.98 4.25
CA LEU A 6 28.27 -2.32 5.38
C LEU A 6 27.95 -3.33 6.48
N GLU A 7 28.27 -2.98 7.71
CA GLU A 7 27.81 -3.69 8.91
C GLU A 7 27.29 -2.67 9.91
N MET A 8 26.09 -2.92 10.41
CA MET A 8 25.49 -2.23 11.54
C MET A 8 25.31 -3.27 12.65
N ILE A 9 25.97 -3.07 13.78
CA ILE A 9 26.04 -4.09 14.85
C ILE A 9 25.47 -3.51 16.14
N GLY A 10 24.43 -4.14 16.66
CA GLY A 10 23.81 -3.81 17.94
C GLY A 10 23.26 -2.39 18.01
N ILE A 11 22.74 -1.86 16.89
CA ILE A 11 22.25 -0.48 16.80
C ILE A 11 21.04 -0.26 17.69
N LYS A 12 21.16 0.66 18.66
CA LYS A 12 20.04 1.08 19.52
C LYS A 12 19.74 2.55 19.31
N LYS A 13 18.45 2.89 19.33
CA LYS A 13 17.97 4.27 19.32
C LYS A 13 16.66 4.40 20.07
N SER A 14 16.61 5.37 21.00
CA SER A 14 15.42 5.69 21.75
C SER A 14 14.98 7.14 21.51
N PHE A 15 13.69 7.39 21.69
CA PHE A 15 13.07 8.70 21.68
C PHE A 15 12.17 8.82 22.91
N SER A 16 12.41 9.82 23.74
CA SER A 16 11.65 10.04 24.97
C SER A 16 11.50 8.78 25.87
N GLY A 17 12.55 7.96 25.93
CA GLY A 17 12.59 6.73 26.73
C GLY A 17 11.99 5.49 26.07
N ILE A 18 11.45 5.61 24.85
CA ILE A 18 10.92 4.47 24.07
C ILE A 18 11.94 4.07 23.00
N TYR A 19 12.33 2.80 23.00
CA TYR A 19 13.26 2.27 21.99
C TYR A 19 12.56 2.12 20.64
N ALA A 20 13.05 2.85 19.63
CA ALA A 20 12.70 2.65 18.23
C ALA A 20 13.60 1.60 17.56
N LEU A 21 14.84 1.38 18.11
CA LEU A 21 15.75 0.31 17.71
C LEU A 21 16.34 -0.30 18.99
N SER A 22 16.24 -1.61 19.13
CA SER A 22 16.59 -2.36 20.34
C SER A 22 17.79 -3.30 20.17
N GLY A 23 18.77 -2.91 19.32
CA GLY A 23 19.95 -3.74 19.05
C GLY A 23 19.83 -4.44 17.69
N ILE A 24 19.73 -3.66 16.62
CA ILE A 24 19.61 -4.17 15.26
C ILE A 24 20.97 -4.54 14.72
N ASP A 25 21.06 -5.76 14.16
CA ASP A 25 22.17 -6.20 13.34
C ASP A 25 21.74 -6.21 11.87
N PHE A 26 22.55 -5.59 11.01
CA PHE A 26 22.31 -5.55 9.57
C PHE A 26 23.64 -5.60 8.80
N SER A 27 23.71 -6.37 7.73
CA SER A 27 24.88 -6.45 6.87
C SER A 27 24.51 -6.38 5.40
N LEU A 28 25.40 -5.78 4.59
CA LEU A 28 25.22 -5.65 3.14
C LEU A 28 26.51 -6.10 2.44
N GLU A 29 26.39 -6.96 1.44
CA GLU A 29 27.50 -7.43 0.61
C GLU A 29 27.71 -6.55 -0.64
N LEU A 30 28.88 -6.64 -1.26
CA LEU A 30 29.23 -5.87 -2.45
C LEU A 30 28.34 -6.28 -3.65
N GLY A 31 27.62 -5.32 -4.22
CA GLY A 31 26.73 -5.53 -5.37
C GLY A 31 25.46 -6.31 -5.03
N GLU A 32 25.13 -6.46 -3.75
CA GLU A 32 23.92 -7.08 -3.27
C GLU A 32 22.74 -6.11 -3.30
N VAL A 33 21.55 -6.62 -3.60
CA VAL A 33 20.27 -5.98 -3.26
C VAL A 33 19.71 -6.64 -2.02
N HIS A 34 19.79 -5.97 -0.88
CA HIS A 34 19.31 -6.48 0.40
C HIS A 34 18.03 -5.78 0.80
N ALA A 35 16.94 -6.52 0.88
CA ALA A 35 15.67 -5.98 1.29
C ALA A 35 15.59 -5.81 2.82
N LEU A 36 15.04 -4.69 3.28
CA LEU A 36 14.74 -4.44 4.67
C LEU A 36 13.22 -4.41 4.84
N LEU A 37 12.69 -5.43 5.50
CA LEU A 37 11.26 -5.69 5.66
C LEU A 37 10.84 -5.52 7.13
N GLY A 38 9.62 -5.08 7.33
CA GLY A 38 9.01 -4.91 8.66
C GLY A 38 7.77 -4.03 8.57
N GLU A 39 6.95 -4.03 9.60
CA GLU A 39 5.75 -3.23 9.65
C GLU A 39 6.01 -1.73 9.76
N ASN A 40 4.95 -0.92 9.60
CA ASN A 40 5.03 0.51 9.90
C ASN A 40 5.27 0.70 11.40
N GLY A 41 6.32 1.47 11.73
CA GLY A 41 6.78 1.60 13.11
C GLY A 41 7.80 0.55 13.57
N ALA A 42 8.12 -0.46 12.77
CA ALA A 42 9.12 -1.48 13.12
C ALA A 42 10.57 -0.96 13.27
N GLY A 43 10.82 0.32 12.94
CA GLY A 43 12.14 0.93 13.08
C GLY A 43 12.92 1.08 11.78
N LYS A 44 12.41 0.63 10.62
CA LYS A 44 13.12 0.73 9.31
C LYS A 44 13.62 2.13 9.01
N SER A 45 12.73 3.12 8.98
CA SER A 45 13.09 4.51 8.68
C SER A 45 14.01 5.11 9.75
N THR A 46 13.93 4.66 11.01
CA THR A 46 14.87 5.06 12.05
C THR A 46 16.26 4.52 11.79
N LEU A 47 16.38 3.24 11.39
CA LEU A 47 17.66 2.61 11.02
C LEU A 47 18.31 3.34 9.84
N ILE A 48 17.53 3.67 8.81
CA ILE A 48 18.02 4.41 7.64
C ILE A 48 18.43 5.85 8.01
N LYS A 49 17.68 6.52 8.89
CA LYS A 49 18.06 7.86 9.40
C LYS A 49 19.33 7.81 10.25
N VAL A 50 19.61 6.71 10.95
CA VAL A 50 20.89 6.49 11.64
C VAL A 50 22.00 6.30 10.60
N LEU A 51 21.81 5.47 9.58
CA LEU A 51 22.77 5.26 8.49
C LEU A 51 23.04 6.54 7.69
N GLY A 52 22.02 7.38 7.49
CA GLY A 52 22.13 8.68 6.82
C GLY A 52 22.69 9.80 7.68
N GLY A 53 22.99 9.54 8.96
CA GLY A 53 23.53 10.55 9.90
C GLY A 53 22.51 11.57 10.41
N ILE A 54 21.21 11.41 10.10
CA ILE A 54 20.15 12.29 10.63
C ILE A 54 19.97 12.04 12.12
N TYR A 55 20.06 10.78 12.55
CA TYR A 55 20.04 10.41 13.94
C TYR A 55 21.39 9.79 14.34
N GLN A 56 21.85 10.10 15.56
CA GLN A 56 22.96 9.37 16.16
C GLN A 56 22.43 8.16 16.90
N PRO A 57 23.04 6.97 16.75
CA PRO A 57 22.66 5.81 17.57
C PRO A 57 23.01 6.07 19.04
N ASP A 58 22.21 5.54 19.96
CA ASP A 58 22.49 5.61 21.39
C ASP A 58 23.60 4.60 21.76
N SER A 59 23.67 3.47 21.02
CA SER A 59 24.76 2.48 21.08
C SER A 59 24.82 1.65 19.82
N GLY A 60 25.89 0.90 19.63
CA GLY A 60 26.16 0.08 18.45
C GLY A 60 27.29 0.64 17.59
N ILE A 61 27.66 -0.11 16.58
CA ILE A 61 28.81 0.19 15.72
C ILE A 61 28.39 0.12 14.26
N ILE A 62 28.84 1.09 13.46
CA ILE A 62 28.68 1.09 11.99
C ILE A 62 30.06 0.91 11.37
N LYS A 63 30.18 -0.09 10.47
CA LYS A 63 31.41 -0.28 9.69
C LYS A 63 31.12 -0.16 8.21
N VAL A 64 31.93 0.57 7.49
CA VAL A 64 31.91 0.66 6.02
C VAL A 64 33.25 0.13 5.47
N ASN A 65 33.18 -0.86 4.57
CA ASN A 65 34.33 -1.57 4.04
C ASN A 65 35.27 -2.09 5.17
N GLY A 66 34.71 -2.63 6.23
CA GLY A 66 35.41 -3.20 7.38
C GLY A 66 35.98 -2.16 8.35
N LYS A 67 35.85 -0.86 8.09
CA LYS A 67 36.35 0.22 8.97
C LYS A 67 35.19 0.78 9.78
N GLU A 68 35.36 0.92 11.09
CA GLU A 68 34.40 1.61 11.95
C GLU A 68 34.35 3.09 11.57
N VAL A 69 33.14 3.59 11.39
CA VAL A 69 32.84 4.99 11.00
C VAL A 69 31.83 5.62 11.93
N LYS A 70 32.00 6.91 12.21
CA LYS A 70 31.02 7.74 12.90
C LYS A 70 30.33 8.63 11.86
N ILE A 71 29.05 8.44 11.66
CA ILE A 71 28.29 9.18 10.66
C ILE A 71 27.61 10.38 11.36
N ASN A 72 28.37 11.48 11.50
CA ASN A 72 27.92 12.69 12.17
C ASN A 72 27.28 13.66 11.15
N GLY A 73 26.14 13.29 10.59
CA GLY A 73 25.39 14.11 9.62
C GLY A 73 25.43 13.58 8.20
N VAL A 74 24.58 14.13 7.35
CA VAL A 74 24.42 13.75 5.94
C VAL A 74 25.73 13.89 5.14
N PRO A 75 26.57 14.93 5.33
CA PRO A 75 27.86 15.00 4.64
C PRO A 75 28.77 13.80 4.93
N ALA A 76 28.88 13.38 6.21
CA ALA A 76 29.67 12.23 6.60
C ALA A 76 29.14 10.91 6.00
N ALA A 77 27.81 10.74 5.87
CA ALA A 77 27.23 9.60 5.16
C ALA A 77 27.69 9.57 3.69
N ARG A 78 27.60 10.71 3.00
CA ARG A 78 28.03 10.86 1.59
C ARG A 78 29.52 10.61 1.39
N GLU A 79 30.36 11.11 2.28
CA GLU A 79 31.82 10.85 2.26
C GLU A 79 32.14 9.36 2.39
N ASN A 80 31.34 8.60 3.11
CA ASN A 80 31.43 7.16 3.22
C ASN A 80 30.74 6.41 2.05
N GLY A 81 30.29 7.12 1.02
CA GLY A 81 29.66 6.53 -0.17
C GLY A 81 28.22 6.04 0.04
N ILE A 82 27.49 6.58 1.02
CA ILE A 82 26.10 6.25 1.32
C ILE A 82 25.19 7.31 0.71
N GLY A 83 24.33 6.90 -0.21
CA GLY A 83 23.25 7.70 -0.80
C GLY A 83 21.89 7.21 -0.31
N ILE A 84 20.99 8.13 0.00
CA ILE A 84 19.62 7.78 0.45
C ILE A 84 18.62 8.45 -0.48
N ILE A 85 17.71 7.66 -0.99
CA ILE A 85 16.50 8.08 -1.72
C ILE A 85 15.36 7.94 -0.74
N HIS A 86 14.73 9.05 -0.43
CA HIS A 86 13.62 9.11 0.54
C HIS A 86 12.28 8.77 -0.13
N GLN A 87 11.31 8.37 0.67
CA GLN A 87 9.93 8.11 0.22
C GLN A 87 9.28 9.36 -0.38
N GLU A 88 9.55 10.55 0.18
CA GLU A 88 9.14 11.83 -0.40
C GLU A 88 10.25 12.38 -1.27
N ILE A 89 9.90 12.90 -2.45
CA ILE A 89 10.85 13.50 -3.40
C ILE A 89 11.40 14.79 -2.82
N VAL A 90 12.73 14.88 -2.70
CA VAL A 90 13.45 16.03 -2.11
C VAL A 90 14.20 16.79 -3.20
N LEU A 91 13.50 17.15 -4.27
CA LEU A 91 14.01 18.02 -5.34
C LEU A 91 13.48 19.43 -5.19
N VAL A 92 14.26 20.42 -5.63
CA VAL A 92 13.83 21.81 -5.69
C VAL A 92 13.06 22.00 -7.01
N PRO A 93 11.72 22.25 -6.97
CA PRO A 93 10.88 22.19 -8.16
C PRO A 93 11.24 23.23 -9.23
N TYR A 94 11.68 24.42 -8.83
CA TYR A 94 11.99 25.54 -9.71
C TYR A 94 13.41 25.54 -10.28
N LEU A 95 14.23 24.56 -9.93
CA LEU A 95 15.57 24.36 -10.49
C LEU A 95 15.54 23.32 -11.60
N SER A 96 16.50 23.43 -12.53
CA SER A 96 16.70 22.39 -13.55
C SER A 96 17.19 21.08 -12.93
N VAL A 97 17.11 19.98 -13.68
CA VAL A 97 17.67 18.67 -13.29
C VAL A 97 19.16 18.83 -12.98
N ALA A 98 19.94 19.46 -13.86
CA ALA A 98 21.36 19.70 -13.61
C ALA A 98 21.62 20.50 -12.34
N GLN A 99 20.86 21.54 -12.09
CA GLN A 99 21.00 22.34 -10.87
C GLN A 99 20.65 21.51 -9.61
N ASN A 100 19.63 20.63 -9.65
CA ASN A 100 19.32 19.72 -8.56
C ASN A 100 20.42 18.67 -8.33
N LEU A 101 21.02 18.14 -9.40
CA LEU A 101 22.12 17.17 -9.30
C LEU A 101 23.37 17.79 -8.68
N PHE A 102 23.65 19.06 -8.96
CA PHE A 102 24.84 19.76 -8.47
C PHE A 102 24.59 20.68 -7.27
N LEU A 103 23.38 20.67 -6.69
CA LEU A 103 23.05 21.50 -5.55
C LEU A 103 24.00 21.27 -4.36
N GLY A 104 24.66 22.35 -3.91
CA GLY A 104 25.67 22.33 -2.84
C GLY A 104 27.06 21.84 -3.29
N ARG A 105 27.28 21.62 -4.60
CA ARG A 105 28.57 21.26 -5.22
C ARG A 105 28.66 21.82 -6.64
N GLU A 106 28.16 23.02 -6.81
CA GLU A 106 28.08 23.68 -8.10
C GLU A 106 29.48 23.83 -8.74
N ILE A 107 29.55 23.56 -10.03
CA ILE A 107 30.76 23.72 -10.80
C ILE A 107 30.99 25.23 -11.08
N ARG A 108 32.19 25.70 -10.82
CA ARG A 108 32.54 27.11 -11.00
C ARG A 108 33.57 27.28 -12.10
N THR A 109 33.41 28.35 -12.86
CA THR A 109 34.42 28.80 -13.83
C THR A 109 35.68 29.30 -13.13
N LYS A 110 36.75 29.55 -13.89
CA LYS A 110 37.99 30.15 -13.37
C LYS A 110 37.76 31.53 -12.74
N LEU A 111 36.67 32.21 -13.10
CA LEU A 111 36.32 33.53 -12.56
C LEU A 111 35.41 33.43 -11.32
N GLY A 112 35.08 32.23 -10.83
CA GLY A 112 34.27 31.99 -9.65
C GLY A 112 32.75 32.01 -9.88
N THR A 113 32.27 32.30 -11.10
CA THR A 113 30.85 32.23 -11.48
C THR A 113 30.41 30.77 -11.69
N LEU A 114 29.12 30.49 -11.63
CA LEU A 114 28.57 29.17 -11.92
C LEU A 114 28.76 28.80 -13.40
N ASP A 115 29.25 27.57 -13.63
CA ASP A 115 29.41 27.03 -14.98
C ASP A 115 28.23 26.12 -15.33
N PHE A 116 27.12 26.74 -15.76
CA PHE A 116 25.90 26.00 -16.13
C PHE A 116 26.11 25.08 -17.33
N ALA A 117 27.01 25.45 -18.27
CA ALA A 117 27.27 24.64 -19.46
C ALA A 117 27.96 23.31 -19.06
N GLU A 118 28.96 23.36 -18.20
CA GLU A 118 29.64 22.17 -17.71
C GLU A 118 28.75 21.35 -16.77
N MET A 119 27.92 22.00 -15.95
CA MET A 119 26.92 21.30 -15.11
C MET A 119 25.92 20.52 -15.97
N ASN A 120 25.36 21.16 -17.02
CA ASN A 120 24.44 20.49 -17.94
C ASN A 120 25.12 19.32 -18.66
N ARG A 121 26.32 19.50 -19.20
CA ARG A 121 27.06 18.45 -19.89
C ARG A 121 27.30 17.23 -18.99
N ARG A 122 27.75 17.43 -17.76
CA ARG A 122 27.99 16.32 -16.81
C ARG A 122 26.67 15.69 -16.35
N ALA A 123 25.61 16.48 -16.18
CA ALA A 123 24.30 15.96 -15.86
C ALA A 123 23.77 15.03 -16.96
N GLU A 124 23.90 15.42 -18.25
CA GLU A 124 23.53 14.59 -19.40
C GLU A 124 24.30 13.26 -19.40
N GLU A 125 25.61 13.29 -19.13
CA GLU A 125 26.43 12.09 -19.04
C GLU A 125 25.95 11.15 -17.91
N MET A 126 25.61 11.70 -16.73
CA MET A 126 25.09 10.93 -15.59
C MET A 126 23.74 10.30 -15.91
N ILE A 127 22.81 11.09 -16.44
CA ILE A 127 21.45 10.66 -16.82
C ILE A 127 21.54 9.54 -17.86
N SER A 128 22.31 9.76 -18.92
CA SER A 128 22.48 8.78 -20.02
C SER A 128 23.13 7.48 -19.54
N SER A 129 24.07 7.57 -18.56
CA SER A 129 24.76 6.39 -18.02
C SER A 129 23.85 5.42 -17.27
N LEU A 130 22.68 5.88 -16.86
CA LEU A 130 21.64 5.08 -16.19
C LEU A 130 20.47 4.72 -17.12
N GLY A 131 20.53 5.13 -18.42
CA GLY A 131 19.46 4.84 -19.37
C GLY A 131 18.20 5.70 -19.18
N VAL A 132 18.28 6.79 -18.42
CA VAL A 132 17.15 7.68 -18.16
C VAL A 132 16.99 8.67 -19.31
N ASN A 133 15.79 8.86 -19.80
CA ASN A 133 15.49 9.78 -20.91
C ASN A 133 14.90 11.11 -20.39
N ILE A 134 15.76 11.95 -19.79
CA ILE A 134 15.39 13.27 -19.26
C ILE A 134 16.49 14.24 -19.67
N LYS A 135 16.14 15.45 -20.10
CA LYS A 135 17.12 16.50 -20.43
C LYS A 135 17.58 17.22 -19.17
N ALA A 136 18.87 17.51 -19.08
CA ALA A 136 19.48 18.13 -17.91
C ALA A 136 19.00 19.56 -17.63
N ASP A 137 18.56 20.29 -18.66
CA ASP A 137 18.04 21.67 -18.57
C ASP A 137 16.56 21.73 -18.21
N THR A 138 15.83 20.60 -18.17
CA THR A 138 14.42 20.56 -17.82
C THR A 138 14.21 21.00 -16.38
N ILE A 139 13.24 21.92 -16.16
CA ILE A 139 12.81 22.31 -14.80
C ILE A 139 12.06 21.15 -14.15
N VAL A 140 12.40 20.83 -12.90
CA VAL A 140 11.88 19.65 -12.20
C VAL A 140 10.35 19.67 -12.05
N GLU A 141 9.74 20.82 -11.87
CA GLU A 141 8.28 20.99 -11.80
C GLU A 141 7.55 20.48 -13.05
N ASN A 142 8.21 20.48 -14.21
CA ASN A 142 7.63 20.01 -15.48
C ASN A 142 7.79 18.49 -15.69
N LEU A 143 8.44 17.79 -14.77
CA LEU A 143 8.64 16.36 -14.81
C LEU A 143 7.46 15.63 -14.16
N THR A 144 7.15 14.44 -14.68
CA THR A 144 6.24 13.52 -13.97
C THR A 144 6.86 13.06 -12.66
N ILE A 145 6.05 12.57 -11.72
CA ILE A 145 6.53 12.05 -10.44
C ILE A 145 7.58 10.95 -10.64
N ALA A 146 7.35 10.06 -11.61
CA ALA A 146 8.31 9.02 -11.96
C ALA A 146 9.65 9.59 -12.47
N GLN A 147 9.59 10.58 -13.35
CA GLN A 147 10.80 11.25 -13.83
C GLN A 147 11.56 11.95 -12.70
N GLN A 148 10.84 12.58 -11.76
CA GLN A 148 11.45 13.16 -10.56
C GLN A 148 12.13 12.09 -9.71
N GLN A 149 11.51 10.92 -9.53
CA GLN A 149 12.10 9.77 -8.85
C GLN A 149 13.39 9.30 -9.52
N MET A 150 13.40 9.23 -10.87
CA MET A 150 14.61 8.90 -11.63
C MET A 150 15.73 9.94 -11.41
N VAL A 151 15.40 11.23 -11.32
CA VAL A 151 16.37 12.29 -10.99
C VAL A 151 16.95 12.11 -9.59
N GLU A 152 16.13 11.74 -8.59
CA GLU A 152 16.62 11.41 -7.24
C GLU A 152 17.62 10.24 -7.25
N ILE A 153 17.35 9.21 -8.06
CA ILE A 153 18.27 8.07 -8.21
C ILE A 153 19.60 8.52 -8.83
N VAL A 154 19.53 9.27 -9.95
CA VAL A 154 20.72 9.84 -10.60
C VAL A 154 21.51 10.68 -9.60
N LYS A 155 20.84 11.51 -8.80
CA LYS A 155 21.44 12.35 -7.76
C LYS A 155 22.16 11.50 -6.70
N ALA A 156 21.51 10.46 -6.16
CA ALA A 156 22.10 9.56 -5.17
C ALA A 156 23.36 8.86 -5.70
N VAL A 157 23.32 8.37 -6.96
CA VAL A 157 24.46 7.72 -7.62
C VAL A 157 25.60 8.70 -7.90
N SER A 158 25.27 9.96 -8.24
CA SER A 158 26.23 11.00 -8.64
C SER A 158 27.25 11.39 -7.55
N PHE A 159 27.01 11.00 -6.29
CA PHE A 159 27.93 11.19 -5.17
C PHE A 159 28.98 10.07 -5.02
N ASN A 160 29.28 9.28 -6.06
CA ASN A 160 30.06 8.04 -5.95
C ASN A 160 29.47 7.07 -4.92
N GLY A 161 28.16 7.06 -4.78
CA GLY A 161 27.45 6.17 -3.88
C GLY A 161 27.75 4.70 -4.21
N LYS A 162 28.41 4.01 -3.29
CA LYS A 162 28.63 2.56 -3.36
C LYS A 162 27.53 1.78 -2.64
N ILE A 163 26.83 2.47 -1.75
CA ILE A 163 25.68 1.97 -0.98
C ILE A 163 24.54 2.94 -1.22
N ILE A 164 23.44 2.43 -1.77
CA ILE A 164 22.24 3.22 -2.03
C ILE A 164 21.09 2.64 -1.22
N VAL A 165 20.41 3.48 -0.47
CA VAL A 165 19.18 3.14 0.22
C VAL A 165 18.01 3.67 -0.60
N MET A 166 17.02 2.82 -0.87
CA MET A 166 15.78 3.16 -1.56
C MET A 166 14.60 2.89 -0.61
N ASP A 167 13.97 3.96 -0.11
CA ASP A 167 12.84 3.86 0.82
C ASP A 167 11.52 4.01 0.06
N GLU A 168 10.82 2.89 -0.16
CA GLU A 168 9.56 2.76 -0.91
C GLU A 168 9.58 3.48 -2.29
N PRO A 169 10.56 3.20 -3.16
CA PRO A 169 10.75 3.98 -4.38
C PRO A 169 9.65 3.79 -5.42
N THR A 170 8.78 2.79 -5.26
CA THR A 170 7.70 2.43 -6.20
C THR A 170 6.32 2.93 -5.77
N SER A 171 6.20 3.61 -4.63
CA SER A 171 4.91 3.97 -4.03
C SER A 171 4.00 4.83 -4.93
N SER A 172 4.58 5.60 -5.85
CA SER A 172 3.88 6.51 -6.76
C SER A 172 4.11 6.21 -8.25
N LEU A 173 4.70 5.03 -8.57
CA LEU A 173 5.03 4.64 -9.93
C LEU A 173 3.96 3.72 -10.55
N SER A 174 3.74 3.84 -11.86
CA SER A 174 3.01 2.87 -12.66
C SER A 174 3.82 1.58 -12.84
N ASN A 175 3.18 0.50 -13.28
CA ASN A 175 3.87 -0.78 -13.50
C ASN A 175 5.02 -0.65 -14.54
N GLU A 176 4.82 0.13 -15.61
CA GLU A 176 5.87 0.36 -16.61
C GLU A 176 7.07 1.12 -16.02
N GLU A 177 6.82 2.09 -15.15
CA GLU A 177 7.85 2.86 -14.47
C GLU A 177 8.59 2.03 -13.41
N VAL A 178 7.92 1.08 -12.77
CA VAL A 178 8.53 0.09 -11.86
C VAL A 178 9.49 -0.80 -12.63
N GLU A 179 9.12 -1.25 -13.85
CA GLU A 179 10.04 -2.03 -14.71
C GLU A 179 11.33 -1.24 -15.04
N GLN A 180 11.18 0.03 -15.41
CA GLN A 180 12.35 0.90 -15.67
C GLN A 180 13.23 1.08 -14.43
N LEU A 181 12.64 1.22 -13.25
CA LEU A 181 13.38 1.27 -12.00
C LEU A 181 14.17 -0.02 -11.76
N PHE A 182 13.58 -1.19 -12.00
CA PHE A 182 14.25 -2.47 -11.83
C PHE A 182 15.41 -2.66 -12.81
N GLU A 183 15.28 -2.19 -14.03
CA GLU A 183 16.40 -2.16 -14.99
C GLU A 183 17.56 -1.27 -14.49
N ILE A 184 17.26 -0.13 -13.88
CA ILE A 184 18.28 0.75 -13.28
C ILE A 184 18.94 0.06 -12.10
N ILE A 185 18.20 -0.61 -11.22
CA ILE A 185 18.72 -1.39 -10.10
C ILE A 185 19.69 -2.46 -10.60
N GLU A 186 19.31 -3.22 -11.62
CA GLU A 186 20.18 -4.23 -12.22
C GLU A 186 21.47 -3.64 -12.85
N ASN A 187 21.35 -2.47 -13.49
CA ASN A 187 22.52 -1.77 -14.03
C ASN A 187 23.45 -1.26 -12.93
N LEU A 188 22.92 -0.79 -11.81
CA LEU A 188 23.70 -0.39 -10.63
C LEU A 188 24.41 -1.60 -10.00
N ARG A 189 23.71 -2.74 -9.88
CA ARG A 189 24.25 -4.00 -9.40
C ARG A 189 25.45 -4.47 -10.25
N LYS A 190 25.31 -4.42 -11.58
CA LYS A 190 26.44 -4.74 -12.52
C LYS A 190 27.65 -3.84 -12.30
N LYS A 191 27.42 -2.58 -11.88
CA LYS A 191 28.47 -1.63 -11.51
C LYS A 191 28.99 -1.83 -10.08
N LYS A 192 28.59 -2.92 -9.38
CA LYS A 192 28.94 -3.24 -7.98
C LYS A 192 28.47 -2.19 -6.97
N VAL A 193 27.39 -1.50 -7.24
CA VAL A 193 26.67 -0.69 -6.25
C VAL A 193 25.81 -1.62 -5.42
N SER A 194 25.87 -1.49 -4.10
CA SER A 194 25.08 -2.29 -3.16
C SER A 194 23.83 -1.52 -2.76
N ILE A 195 22.70 -2.18 -2.66
CA ILE A 195 21.40 -1.51 -2.51
C ILE A 195 20.69 -2.06 -1.28
N ILE A 196 20.23 -1.16 -0.41
CA ILE A 196 19.24 -1.47 0.64
C ILE A 196 17.88 -1.06 0.09
N TYR A 197 16.99 -2.03 -0.11
CA TYR A 197 15.68 -1.81 -0.71
C TYR A 197 14.58 -1.99 0.33
N ILE A 198 13.78 -0.95 0.56
CA ILE A 198 12.65 -1.00 1.46
C ILE A 198 11.37 -0.96 0.64
N SER A 199 10.54 -1.98 0.77
CA SER A 199 9.22 -2.05 0.17
C SER A 199 8.31 -2.90 1.05
N HIS A 200 7.02 -2.65 1.00
CA HIS A 200 6.00 -3.49 1.58
C HIS A 200 5.37 -4.45 0.56
N ARG A 201 5.77 -4.35 -0.72
CA ARG A 201 5.31 -5.20 -1.82
C ARG A 201 6.18 -6.44 -1.93
N MET A 202 5.65 -7.59 -1.54
CA MET A 202 6.40 -8.85 -1.55
C MET A 202 6.90 -9.22 -2.95
N GLU A 203 6.08 -8.99 -4.00
CA GLU A 203 6.45 -9.29 -5.39
C GLU A 203 7.74 -8.57 -5.82
N GLU A 204 7.90 -7.30 -5.43
CA GLU A 204 9.11 -6.54 -5.71
C GLU A 204 10.33 -7.16 -5.01
N LEU A 205 10.20 -7.50 -3.72
CA LEU A 205 11.27 -8.08 -2.93
C LEU A 205 11.76 -9.41 -3.50
N PHE A 206 10.83 -10.30 -3.87
CA PHE A 206 11.17 -11.60 -4.45
C PHE A 206 11.80 -11.51 -5.83
N ARG A 207 11.52 -10.41 -6.55
CA ARG A 207 12.05 -10.20 -7.88
C ARG A 207 13.48 -9.67 -7.90
N ILE A 208 13.81 -8.74 -6.99
CA ILE A 208 15.08 -7.99 -7.11
C ILE A 208 16.06 -8.24 -5.98
N SER A 209 15.64 -8.77 -4.82
CA SER A 209 16.54 -8.90 -3.67
C SER A 209 17.23 -10.27 -3.59
N ASP A 210 18.45 -10.27 -3.09
CA ASP A 210 19.22 -11.48 -2.81
C ASP A 210 18.93 -12.02 -1.41
N ARG A 211 18.82 -11.10 -0.43
CA ARG A 211 18.48 -11.40 0.97
C ARG A 211 17.43 -10.43 1.48
N VAL A 212 16.70 -10.87 2.49
CA VAL A 212 15.70 -10.07 3.20
C VAL A 212 15.99 -10.12 4.68
N THR A 213 16.15 -8.96 5.31
CA THR A 213 16.21 -8.82 6.78
C THR A 213 14.86 -8.34 7.28
N VAL A 214 14.30 -9.02 8.27
CA VAL A 214 13.03 -8.66 8.91
C VAL A 214 13.30 -7.99 10.25
N ILE A 215 12.69 -6.80 10.44
CA ILE A 215 12.67 -6.07 11.71
C ILE A 215 11.22 -6.01 12.21
N ARG A 216 11.03 -6.22 13.51
CA ARG A 216 9.73 -6.13 14.19
C ARG A 216 9.90 -5.47 15.55
N ASP A 217 9.05 -4.46 15.85
CA ASP A 217 9.02 -3.73 17.13
C ASP A 217 10.41 -3.20 17.55
N GLY A 218 11.18 -2.71 16.60
CA GLY A 218 12.53 -2.21 16.82
C GLY A 218 13.60 -3.28 17.05
N ALA A 219 13.27 -4.57 16.92
CA ALA A 219 14.18 -5.68 17.11
C ALA A 219 14.48 -6.42 15.79
N TYR A 220 15.69 -6.97 15.68
CA TYR A 220 16.07 -7.87 14.60
C TYR A 220 15.39 -9.23 14.77
N VAL A 221 14.68 -9.71 13.75
CA VAL A 221 14.01 -11.03 13.77
C VAL A 221 14.86 -12.08 13.05
N GLY A 222 15.41 -11.75 11.89
CA GLY A 222 16.24 -12.68 11.13
C GLY A 222 16.52 -12.19 9.72
N THR A 223 17.48 -12.82 9.05
CA THR A 223 17.82 -12.61 7.65
C THR A 223 17.69 -13.92 6.89
N LYS A 224 17.01 -13.90 5.75
CA LYS A 224 16.82 -15.05 4.85
C LYS A 224 17.31 -14.71 3.46
N LYS A 225 17.79 -15.73 2.73
CA LYS A 225 17.98 -15.56 1.29
C LYS A 225 16.62 -15.59 0.61
N THR A 226 16.39 -14.70 -0.33
CA THR A 226 15.10 -14.60 -1.02
C THR A 226 14.76 -15.89 -1.77
N SER A 227 15.76 -16.59 -2.30
CA SER A 227 15.60 -17.89 -2.98
C SER A 227 15.28 -19.07 -2.06
N GLU A 228 15.43 -18.91 -0.74
CA GLU A 228 15.27 -19.99 0.26
C GLU A 228 14.08 -19.73 1.21
N THR A 229 13.27 -18.70 0.94
CA THR A 229 12.12 -18.31 1.77
C THR A 229 10.86 -18.12 0.91
N SER A 230 9.72 -17.92 1.56
CA SER A 230 8.44 -17.65 0.90
C SER A 230 7.80 -16.36 1.42
N PRO A 231 6.87 -15.73 0.66
CA PRO A 231 6.11 -14.58 1.14
C PRO A 231 5.44 -14.85 2.49
N ASN A 232 4.89 -16.04 2.65
CA ASN A 232 4.22 -16.47 3.86
C ASN A 232 5.15 -16.53 5.07
N GLU A 233 6.37 -17.05 4.88
CA GLU A 233 7.38 -17.12 5.94
C GLU A 233 7.83 -15.71 6.36
N LEU A 234 8.05 -14.81 5.40
CA LEU A 234 8.43 -13.42 5.70
C LEU A 234 7.31 -12.68 6.44
N VAL A 235 6.05 -12.87 6.05
CA VAL A 235 4.90 -12.31 6.77
C VAL A 235 4.82 -12.85 8.20
N ALA A 236 4.99 -14.17 8.40
CA ALA A 236 5.03 -14.78 9.74
C ALA A 236 6.15 -14.18 10.61
N MET A 237 7.35 -13.94 10.03
CA MET A 237 8.44 -13.28 10.74
C MET A 237 8.10 -11.82 11.11
N MET A 238 7.41 -11.08 10.24
CA MET A 238 6.98 -9.70 10.49
C MET A 238 5.95 -9.61 11.60
N VAL A 239 4.92 -10.48 11.56
CA VAL A 239 3.77 -10.45 12.47
C VAL A 239 4.06 -11.20 13.77
N GLY A 240 4.89 -12.24 13.72
CA GLY A 240 5.22 -13.10 14.87
C GLY A 240 4.13 -14.07 15.28
N ARG A 241 3.19 -14.38 14.38
CA ARG A 241 2.12 -15.36 14.55
C ARG A 241 2.02 -16.21 13.29
N ASP A 242 1.49 -17.43 13.43
CA ASP A 242 1.25 -18.30 12.28
C ASP A 242 0.18 -17.72 11.34
N LEU A 243 0.40 -17.90 10.05
CA LEU A 243 -0.49 -17.39 8.98
C LEU A 243 -1.91 -17.98 9.04
N GLU A 244 -2.10 -19.18 9.61
CA GLU A 244 -3.43 -19.75 9.82
C GLU A 244 -4.29 -18.88 10.74
N SER A 245 -3.68 -18.13 11.68
CA SER A 245 -4.37 -17.14 12.51
C SER A 245 -4.57 -15.79 11.82
N PHE A 246 -3.95 -15.55 10.65
CA PHE A 246 -3.98 -14.29 9.94
C PHE A 246 -5.34 -14.06 9.26
N TYR A 247 -5.90 -15.09 8.64
CA TYR A 247 -7.17 -15.02 7.94
C TYR A 247 -8.35 -15.62 8.71
N ALA A 248 -8.14 -16.23 9.87
CA ALA A 248 -9.10 -16.95 10.74
C ALA A 248 -10.57 -16.84 10.29
N ARG A 249 -10.98 -17.60 9.25
CA ARG A 249 -12.30 -17.56 8.64
C ARG A 249 -13.14 -18.76 9.05
N ASP A 250 -14.35 -18.53 9.60
CA ASP A 250 -15.40 -19.53 9.72
C ASP A 250 -16.32 -19.39 8.51
N TYR A 251 -16.28 -20.38 7.61
CA TYR A 251 -17.01 -20.33 6.35
C TYR A 251 -18.52 -20.48 6.53
N CYS A 252 -19.29 -19.83 5.66
CA CYS A 252 -20.74 -19.85 5.67
C CYS A 252 -21.28 -21.23 5.21
N ASP A 253 -22.32 -21.76 5.91
CA ASP A 253 -23.08 -22.92 5.43
C ASP A 253 -24.09 -22.47 4.37
N MET A 254 -23.68 -22.54 3.10
CA MET A 254 -24.43 -22.03 1.95
C MET A 254 -25.77 -22.73 1.73
N ASP A 255 -25.90 -23.99 2.16
CA ASP A 255 -27.13 -24.78 1.96
C ASP A 255 -28.29 -24.26 2.83
N LYS A 256 -27.99 -23.51 3.89
CA LYS A 256 -28.96 -22.97 4.84
C LYS A 256 -29.13 -21.46 4.79
N ALA A 257 -28.25 -20.76 4.10
CA ALA A 257 -28.22 -19.30 4.11
C ALA A 257 -29.24 -18.70 3.11
N GLU A 258 -29.97 -17.67 3.54
CA GLU A 258 -30.87 -16.90 2.67
C GLU A 258 -30.11 -16.04 1.68
N VAL A 259 -30.61 -15.91 0.45
CA VAL A 259 -30.06 -14.98 -0.54
C VAL A 259 -30.35 -13.55 -0.09
N ALA A 260 -29.31 -12.78 0.17
CA ALA A 260 -29.38 -11.38 0.54
C ALA A 260 -29.50 -10.46 -0.69
N LEU A 261 -28.65 -10.71 -1.71
CA LEU A 261 -28.62 -9.97 -2.96
C LEU A 261 -28.50 -10.94 -4.13
N GLU A 262 -29.35 -10.74 -5.16
CA GLU A 262 -29.27 -11.45 -6.42
C GLU A 262 -29.19 -10.43 -7.58
N VAL A 263 -28.31 -10.66 -8.51
CA VAL A 263 -28.08 -9.83 -9.71
C VAL A 263 -28.34 -10.68 -10.93
N LYS A 264 -29.17 -10.19 -11.88
CA LYS A 264 -29.57 -10.92 -13.09
C LYS A 264 -29.29 -10.09 -14.35
N ASN A 265 -28.46 -10.64 -15.23
CA ASN A 265 -28.14 -10.10 -16.57
C ASN A 265 -27.83 -8.60 -16.57
N LEU A 266 -27.09 -8.15 -15.51
CA LEU A 266 -26.76 -6.74 -15.31
C LEU A 266 -25.78 -6.29 -16.38
N SER A 267 -26.09 -5.16 -17.03
CA SER A 267 -25.21 -4.62 -18.08
C SER A 267 -25.17 -3.10 -18.04
N GLN A 268 -23.99 -2.58 -18.38
CA GLN A 268 -23.75 -1.16 -18.62
C GLN A 268 -22.97 -1.01 -19.92
N THR A 269 -23.58 -0.37 -20.92
CA THR A 269 -23.05 -0.25 -22.27
C THR A 269 -21.59 0.27 -22.27
N GLY A 270 -20.68 -0.47 -22.88
CA GLY A 270 -19.25 -0.12 -23.00
C GLY A 270 -18.40 -0.35 -21.75
N VAL A 271 -19.00 -0.90 -20.68
CA VAL A 271 -18.29 -1.13 -19.40
C VAL A 271 -18.32 -2.59 -19.00
N PHE A 272 -19.53 -3.18 -18.83
CA PHE A 272 -19.69 -4.61 -18.53
C PHE A 272 -21.02 -5.14 -19.10
N GLU A 273 -21.10 -6.46 -19.25
CA GLU A 273 -22.21 -7.12 -19.91
C GLU A 273 -22.56 -8.46 -19.25
N ASP A 274 -23.87 -8.71 -19.10
CA ASP A 274 -24.47 -9.99 -18.67
C ASP A 274 -23.93 -10.53 -17.34
N ILE A 275 -23.81 -9.68 -16.32
CA ILE A 275 -23.36 -10.06 -14.99
C ILE A 275 -24.51 -10.67 -14.22
N SER A 276 -24.34 -11.92 -13.76
CA SER A 276 -25.33 -12.63 -12.94
C SER A 276 -24.65 -13.37 -11.80
N PHE A 277 -25.06 -13.11 -10.57
CA PHE A 277 -24.58 -13.76 -9.35
C PHE A 277 -25.55 -13.59 -8.20
N SER A 278 -25.32 -14.35 -7.13
CA SER A 278 -26.03 -14.20 -5.85
C SER A 278 -25.03 -14.22 -4.70
N VAL A 279 -25.35 -13.47 -3.63
CA VAL A 279 -24.64 -13.52 -2.35
C VAL A 279 -25.66 -13.78 -1.22
N HIS A 280 -25.26 -14.62 -0.26
CA HIS A 280 -26.09 -15.07 0.84
C HIS A 280 -25.75 -14.32 2.13
N LYS A 281 -26.66 -14.33 3.09
CA LYS A 281 -26.40 -13.78 4.42
C LYS A 281 -25.24 -14.50 5.07
N GLY A 282 -24.24 -13.76 5.53
CA GLY A 282 -23.02 -14.29 6.15
C GLY A 282 -21.97 -14.79 5.16
N GLU A 283 -22.25 -14.78 3.85
CA GLU A 283 -21.27 -15.10 2.81
C GLU A 283 -20.31 -13.94 2.58
N ILE A 284 -19.04 -14.27 2.34
CA ILE A 284 -18.06 -13.37 1.72
C ILE A 284 -17.86 -13.84 0.28
N LEU A 285 -18.49 -13.16 -0.68
CA LEU A 285 -18.35 -13.42 -2.11
C LEU A 285 -17.21 -12.58 -2.68
N GLY A 286 -16.15 -13.24 -3.15
CA GLY A 286 -14.99 -12.60 -3.76
C GLY A 286 -15.23 -12.19 -5.22
N PHE A 287 -14.67 -11.06 -5.63
CA PHE A 287 -14.56 -10.66 -7.03
C PHE A 287 -13.08 -10.49 -7.37
N SER A 288 -12.58 -11.31 -8.28
CA SER A 288 -11.20 -11.30 -8.77
C SER A 288 -11.12 -11.09 -10.27
N GLY A 289 -9.96 -10.69 -10.77
CA GLY A 289 -9.70 -10.42 -12.20
C GLY A 289 -8.54 -9.42 -12.35
N LEU A 290 -8.08 -9.23 -13.58
CA LEU A 290 -7.02 -8.27 -13.86
C LEU A 290 -7.46 -6.82 -13.59
N VAL A 291 -6.50 -5.91 -13.41
CA VAL A 291 -6.77 -4.47 -13.29
C VAL A 291 -7.49 -3.99 -14.55
N GLY A 292 -8.59 -3.24 -14.37
CA GLY A 292 -9.44 -2.80 -15.49
C GLY A 292 -10.42 -3.87 -16.02
N ALA A 293 -10.61 -4.98 -15.31
CA ALA A 293 -11.56 -6.02 -15.70
C ALA A 293 -13.05 -5.62 -15.55
N GLY A 294 -13.35 -4.48 -14.91
CA GLY A 294 -14.72 -4.00 -14.71
C GLY A 294 -15.32 -4.32 -13.33
N ARG A 295 -14.50 -4.77 -12.37
CA ARG A 295 -14.96 -5.20 -11.02
C ARG A 295 -15.61 -4.07 -10.23
N SER A 296 -14.91 -2.94 -10.08
CA SER A 296 -15.37 -1.77 -9.34
C SER A 296 -16.59 -1.13 -9.99
N GLU A 297 -16.63 -1.08 -11.31
CA GLU A 297 -17.72 -0.52 -12.09
C GLU A 297 -19.03 -1.32 -11.90
N ILE A 298 -18.95 -2.65 -11.78
CA ILE A 298 -20.10 -3.50 -11.44
C ILE A 298 -20.61 -3.13 -10.04
N MET A 299 -19.74 -2.96 -9.05
CA MET A 299 -20.14 -2.61 -7.68
C MET A 299 -20.75 -1.21 -7.58
N GLU A 300 -20.15 -0.24 -8.26
CA GLU A 300 -20.69 1.12 -8.36
C GLU A 300 -22.09 1.14 -9.00
N ALA A 301 -22.33 0.31 -10.03
CA ALA A 301 -23.61 0.22 -10.69
C ALA A 301 -24.69 -0.41 -9.77
N ILE A 302 -24.34 -1.46 -9.02
CA ILE A 302 -25.24 -2.07 -8.02
C ILE A 302 -25.57 -1.06 -6.91
N PHE A 303 -24.61 -0.25 -6.51
CA PHE A 303 -24.80 0.80 -5.50
C PHE A 303 -25.55 2.03 -6.02
N GLY A 304 -25.81 2.10 -7.33
CA GLY A 304 -26.52 3.23 -7.96
C GLY A 304 -25.65 4.48 -8.14
N ALA A 305 -24.31 4.35 -8.13
CA ALA A 305 -23.39 5.43 -8.44
C ALA A 305 -23.32 5.69 -9.95
N THR A 306 -23.52 4.64 -10.77
CA THR A 306 -23.58 4.72 -12.22
C THR A 306 -24.93 4.18 -12.73
N ARG A 307 -25.26 4.46 -14.00
CA ARG A 307 -26.54 4.03 -14.58
C ARG A 307 -26.43 2.69 -15.27
N LEU A 308 -27.34 1.78 -14.94
CA LEU A 308 -27.50 0.51 -15.63
C LEU A 308 -28.17 0.70 -16.99
N THR A 309 -27.79 -0.11 -17.97
CA THR A 309 -28.45 -0.21 -19.28
C THR A 309 -29.58 -1.25 -19.25
N SER A 310 -29.32 -2.40 -18.62
CA SER A 310 -30.29 -3.51 -18.49
C SER A 310 -29.97 -4.40 -17.31
N GLY A 311 -30.86 -5.32 -16.99
CA GLY A 311 -30.75 -6.27 -15.90
C GLY A 311 -31.50 -5.87 -14.65
N GLU A 312 -31.46 -6.72 -13.65
CA GLU A 312 -32.20 -6.55 -12.40
C GLU A 312 -31.30 -6.79 -11.19
N VAL A 313 -31.53 -5.99 -10.14
CA VAL A 313 -30.99 -6.19 -8.80
C VAL A 313 -32.15 -6.57 -7.88
N ILE A 314 -32.02 -7.68 -7.15
CA ILE A 314 -33.03 -8.20 -6.23
C ILE A 314 -32.40 -8.22 -4.85
N LEU A 315 -32.97 -7.47 -3.92
CA LEU A 315 -32.51 -7.36 -2.54
C LEU A 315 -33.58 -7.96 -1.59
N GLY A 316 -33.18 -8.98 -0.81
CA GLY A 316 -34.12 -9.69 0.08
C GLY A 316 -35.36 -10.23 -0.65
N GLY A 317 -35.18 -10.75 -1.85
CA GLY A 317 -36.25 -11.30 -2.70
C GLY A 317 -37.14 -10.24 -3.40
N LYS A 318 -36.82 -8.94 -3.32
CA LYS A 318 -37.58 -7.86 -3.95
C LYS A 318 -36.72 -7.15 -5.02
N PRO A 319 -37.25 -6.98 -6.25
CA PRO A 319 -36.52 -6.22 -7.26
C PRO A 319 -36.40 -4.75 -6.84
N VAL A 320 -35.21 -4.20 -7.00
CA VAL A 320 -34.86 -2.82 -6.66
C VAL A 320 -34.18 -2.13 -7.84
N HIS A 321 -34.39 -0.84 -7.95
CA HIS A 321 -33.70 -0.01 -8.93
C HIS A 321 -33.23 1.29 -8.27
N PHE A 322 -31.94 1.47 -8.15
CA PHE A 322 -31.36 2.64 -7.52
C PHE A 322 -30.94 3.69 -8.55
N LYS A 323 -31.50 4.89 -8.43
CA LYS A 323 -31.16 6.04 -9.27
C LYS A 323 -29.97 6.84 -8.73
N ASN A 324 -29.60 6.60 -7.47
CA ASN A 324 -28.50 7.24 -6.79
C ASN A 324 -28.10 6.43 -5.52
N PRO A 325 -26.88 6.63 -4.99
CA PRO A 325 -26.38 5.93 -3.80
C PRO A 325 -27.25 6.07 -2.56
N MET A 326 -27.95 7.21 -2.39
CA MET A 326 -28.82 7.43 -1.22
C MET A 326 -29.98 6.41 -1.16
N GLN A 327 -30.47 5.95 -2.31
CA GLN A 327 -31.51 4.93 -2.36
C GLN A 327 -30.98 3.56 -1.96
N ALA A 328 -29.77 3.20 -2.40
CA ALA A 328 -29.10 1.97 -2.02
C ALA A 328 -28.81 1.93 -0.51
N ILE A 329 -28.28 3.04 0.05
CA ILE A 329 -28.07 3.18 1.50
C ILE A 329 -29.37 3.00 2.30
N LYS A 330 -30.49 3.58 1.82
CA LYS A 330 -31.78 3.42 2.47
C LYS A 330 -32.31 1.99 2.41
N ALA A 331 -31.94 1.26 1.38
CA ALA A 331 -32.33 -0.14 1.18
C ALA A 331 -31.43 -1.12 1.95
N GLY A 332 -30.34 -0.68 2.56
CA GLY A 332 -29.44 -1.52 3.34
C GLY A 332 -28.19 -1.97 2.58
N ILE A 333 -27.78 -1.29 1.50
CA ILE A 333 -26.51 -1.56 0.81
C ILE A 333 -25.50 -0.47 1.17
N ALA A 334 -24.26 -0.87 1.48
CA ALA A 334 -23.13 0.04 1.70
C ALA A 334 -21.97 -0.32 0.77
N LEU A 335 -21.19 0.70 0.37
CA LEU A 335 -20.02 0.54 -0.49
C LEU A 335 -18.81 1.27 0.13
N VAL A 336 -17.80 0.50 0.53
CA VAL A 336 -16.45 1.00 0.83
C VAL A 336 -15.70 1.14 -0.48
N PRO A 337 -15.32 2.35 -0.92
CA PRO A 337 -14.70 2.56 -2.22
C PRO A 337 -13.21 2.24 -2.21
N GLU A 338 -12.63 1.99 -3.39
CA GLU A 338 -11.20 1.72 -3.59
C GLU A 338 -10.30 2.86 -3.10
N ASP A 339 -10.58 4.11 -3.51
CA ASP A 339 -9.80 5.28 -3.10
C ASP A 339 -10.41 5.94 -1.86
N ARG A 340 -9.92 5.53 -0.68
CA ARG A 340 -10.39 6.10 0.58
C ARG A 340 -10.16 7.60 0.71
N LYS A 341 -9.11 8.15 0.06
CA LYS A 341 -8.75 9.56 0.18
C LYS A 341 -9.63 10.45 -0.69
N LYS A 342 -9.99 10.01 -1.89
CA LYS A 342 -10.80 10.78 -2.83
C LYS A 342 -12.30 10.56 -2.65
N GLN A 343 -12.71 9.32 -2.34
CA GLN A 343 -14.12 8.90 -2.32
C GLN A 343 -14.59 8.50 -0.91
N GLY A 344 -13.67 8.00 -0.08
CA GLY A 344 -14.01 7.44 1.23
C GLY A 344 -14.15 8.47 2.34
N LEU A 345 -13.29 9.47 2.40
CA LEU A 345 -13.15 10.42 3.52
C LEU A 345 -13.15 11.88 3.08
N VAL A 346 -13.63 12.74 3.97
CA VAL A 346 -13.37 14.17 3.92
C VAL A 346 -12.17 14.45 4.82
N LEU A 347 -10.96 14.43 4.25
CA LEU A 347 -9.69 14.40 4.98
C LEU A 347 -9.48 15.59 5.92
N GLY A 348 -9.92 16.80 5.53
CA GLY A 348 -9.85 18.02 6.34
C GLY A 348 -10.91 18.12 7.44
N ASN A 349 -11.78 17.12 7.57
CA ASN A 349 -12.78 17.07 8.65
C ASN A 349 -12.42 16.01 9.70
N SER A 350 -13.06 16.12 10.87
CA SER A 350 -12.79 15.25 12.00
C SER A 350 -13.17 13.78 11.74
N VAL A 351 -12.58 12.87 12.51
CA VAL A 351 -12.95 11.44 12.55
C VAL A 351 -14.44 11.31 12.88
N ALA A 352 -14.94 12.06 13.88
CA ALA A 352 -16.34 12.09 14.29
C ALA A 352 -17.28 12.49 13.13
N PHE A 353 -16.91 13.52 12.36
CA PHE A 353 -17.65 13.94 11.17
C PHE A 353 -17.73 12.80 10.15
N ASN A 354 -16.59 12.21 9.81
CA ASN A 354 -16.52 11.15 8.80
C ASN A 354 -17.31 9.91 9.22
N LEU A 355 -17.19 9.44 10.47
CA LEU A 355 -17.92 8.27 10.98
C LEU A 355 -19.45 8.43 10.89
N THR A 356 -19.96 9.65 11.03
CA THR A 356 -21.39 9.89 11.09
C THR A 356 -22.01 10.42 9.81
N LEU A 357 -21.22 10.80 8.81
CA LEU A 357 -21.65 11.47 7.59
C LEU A 357 -22.73 10.69 6.82
N SER A 358 -22.53 9.39 6.58
CA SER A 358 -23.45 8.56 5.80
C SER A 358 -24.72 8.18 6.57
N SER A 359 -24.71 8.30 7.90
CA SER A 359 -25.79 7.88 8.80
C SER A 359 -26.50 9.03 9.51
N LEU A 360 -26.23 10.29 9.14
CA LEU A 360 -26.78 11.50 9.77
C LEU A 360 -28.30 11.44 9.99
N ARG A 361 -29.05 10.88 9.04
CA ARG A 361 -30.50 10.73 9.13
C ARG A 361 -30.99 9.97 10.35
N PHE A 362 -30.19 9.04 10.89
CA PHE A 362 -30.59 8.26 12.07
C PHE A 362 -30.50 9.05 13.37
N TYR A 363 -29.83 10.18 13.34
CA TYR A 363 -29.63 11.08 14.51
C TYR A 363 -30.47 12.35 14.43
N MET A 364 -31.28 12.50 13.35
CA MET A 364 -32.14 13.68 13.19
C MET A 364 -33.34 13.64 14.13
N ASN A 365 -33.59 14.76 14.82
CA ASN A 365 -34.83 15.05 15.52
C ASN A 365 -35.46 16.25 14.82
N GLY A 366 -36.33 16.00 13.85
CA GLY A 366 -36.85 17.03 12.96
C GLY A 366 -35.68 17.61 12.11
N ILE A 367 -35.38 18.89 12.28
CA ILE A 367 -34.30 19.60 11.58
C ILE A 367 -32.96 19.63 12.34
N ALA A 368 -32.95 19.20 13.61
CA ALA A 368 -31.77 19.23 14.45
C ALA A 368 -31.09 17.86 14.58
N ILE A 369 -29.78 17.84 14.72
CA ILE A 369 -28.99 16.61 14.99
C ILE A 369 -28.96 16.38 16.51
N SER A 370 -29.26 15.16 16.94
CA SER A 370 -29.07 14.72 18.32
C SER A 370 -27.61 14.40 18.59
N GLU A 371 -26.86 15.33 19.16
CA GLU A 371 -25.43 15.15 19.48
C GLU A 371 -25.21 13.97 20.44
N ARG A 372 -26.16 13.67 21.33
CA ARG A 372 -26.07 12.49 22.20
C ARG A 372 -26.06 11.19 21.41
N LYS A 373 -27.04 10.99 20.50
CA LYS A 373 -27.11 9.77 19.67
C LYS A 373 -25.90 9.67 18.73
N ARG A 374 -25.46 10.80 18.21
CA ARG A 374 -24.27 10.88 17.36
C ARG A 374 -23.01 10.48 18.14
N GLY A 375 -22.83 10.98 19.37
CA GLY A 375 -21.72 10.62 20.26
C GLY A 375 -21.70 9.12 20.56
N GLU A 376 -22.86 8.52 20.91
CA GLU A 376 -22.97 7.08 21.16
C GLU A 376 -22.47 6.23 19.96
N VAL A 377 -22.73 6.66 18.73
CA VAL A 377 -22.28 5.97 17.51
C VAL A 377 -20.79 6.17 17.27
N ILE A 378 -20.28 7.37 17.49
CA ILE A 378 -18.82 7.67 17.38
C ILE A 378 -18.06 6.77 18.34
N ASP A 379 -18.47 6.71 19.60
CA ASP A 379 -17.82 5.89 20.63
C ASP A 379 -17.91 4.40 20.28
N HIS A 380 -19.09 3.91 19.86
CA HIS A 380 -19.30 2.52 19.50
C HIS A 380 -18.33 2.07 18.37
N TYR A 381 -18.32 2.79 17.25
CA TYR A 381 -17.48 2.36 16.10
C TYR A 381 -15.99 2.66 16.32
N SER A 382 -15.65 3.71 17.08
CA SER A 382 -14.26 3.96 17.46
C SER A 382 -13.68 2.81 18.29
N GLN A 383 -14.46 2.29 19.24
CA GLN A 383 -14.07 1.15 20.09
C GLN A 383 -14.09 -0.17 19.29
N ARG A 384 -15.20 -0.45 18.60
CA ARG A 384 -15.37 -1.71 17.83
C ARG A 384 -14.26 -1.91 16.80
N LEU A 385 -13.91 -0.84 16.06
CA LEU A 385 -12.89 -0.88 15.02
C LEU A 385 -11.49 -0.56 15.56
N ARG A 386 -11.34 -0.32 16.87
CA ARG A 386 -10.07 0.03 17.51
C ARG A 386 -9.35 1.16 16.77
N ILE A 387 -10.10 2.26 16.47
CA ILE A 387 -9.55 3.42 15.77
C ILE A 387 -8.59 4.13 16.70
N LYS A 388 -7.31 4.19 16.32
CA LYS A 388 -6.26 4.89 17.09
C LYS A 388 -6.23 6.36 16.69
N ALA A 389 -6.99 7.18 17.41
CA ALA A 389 -7.05 8.63 17.27
C ALA A 389 -6.87 9.25 18.66
N ALA A 390 -6.13 10.36 18.77
CA ALA A 390 -5.94 11.07 20.05
C ALA A 390 -7.26 11.64 20.59
N SER A 391 -8.18 12.01 19.69
CA SER A 391 -9.54 12.46 19.95
C SER A 391 -10.38 12.22 18.68
N PRO A 392 -11.71 12.00 18.79
CA PRO A 392 -12.60 11.94 17.64
C PRO A 392 -12.65 13.24 16.82
N GLU A 393 -12.20 14.35 17.37
CA GLU A 393 -12.23 15.67 16.72
C GLU A 393 -10.98 15.98 15.87
N ILE A 394 -9.95 15.10 15.86
CA ILE A 394 -8.80 15.30 14.97
C ILE A 394 -9.17 15.07 13.52
N GLU A 395 -8.48 15.75 12.61
CA GLU A 395 -8.65 15.57 11.18
C GLU A 395 -8.34 14.13 10.73
N ALA A 396 -9.23 13.55 9.93
CA ALA A 396 -9.05 12.19 9.39
C ALA A 396 -7.77 12.07 8.53
N GLY A 397 -7.34 13.17 7.90
CA GLY A 397 -6.11 13.24 7.12
C GLY A 397 -4.84 12.98 7.92
N SER A 398 -4.83 13.26 9.23
CA SER A 398 -3.69 13.04 10.13
C SER A 398 -3.50 11.59 10.57
N LEU A 399 -4.48 10.71 10.31
CA LEU A 399 -4.41 9.31 10.70
C LEU A 399 -3.52 8.49 9.75
N SER A 400 -2.94 7.38 10.28
CA SER A 400 -2.32 6.35 9.44
C SER A 400 -3.33 5.73 8.46
N GLY A 401 -2.83 5.17 7.34
CA GLY A 401 -3.67 4.55 6.32
C GLY A 401 -4.64 3.49 6.87
N GLY A 402 -4.17 2.65 7.79
CA GLY A 402 -5.02 1.64 8.44
C GLY A 402 -6.13 2.25 9.30
N ASN A 403 -5.86 3.32 10.05
CA ASN A 403 -6.89 4.00 10.82
C ASN A 403 -7.88 4.77 9.92
N GLN A 404 -7.41 5.39 8.83
CA GLN A 404 -8.28 5.96 7.81
C GLN A 404 -9.25 4.93 7.25
N GLN A 405 -8.77 3.73 6.91
CA GLN A 405 -9.60 2.65 6.37
C GLN A 405 -10.66 2.19 7.38
N LYS A 406 -10.30 2.09 8.67
CA LYS A 406 -11.25 1.79 9.74
C LYS A 406 -12.32 2.87 9.90
N VAL A 407 -11.97 4.15 9.72
CA VAL A 407 -12.94 5.25 9.73
C VAL A 407 -13.91 5.11 8.55
N VAL A 408 -13.41 4.78 7.34
CA VAL A 408 -14.30 4.53 6.18
C VAL A 408 -15.23 3.35 6.45
N LEU A 409 -14.70 2.24 6.97
CA LEU A 409 -15.51 1.08 7.33
C LEU A 409 -16.57 1.44 8.38
N GLY A 410 -16.19 2.15 9.43
CA GLY A 410 -17.11 2.62 10.48
C GLY A 410 -18.22 3.54 9.95
N LYS A 411 -17.87 4.44 9.02
CA LYS A 411 -18.85 5.31 8.32
C LYS A 411 -19.95 4.52 7.67
N TRP A 412 -19.61 3.42 7.00
CA TRP A 412 -20.57 2.59 6.30
C TRP A 412 -21.31 1.64 7.23
N LEU A 413 -20.64 1.07 8.22
CA LEU A 413 -21.30 0.23 9.26
C LEU A 413 -22.31 1.02 10.09
N ALA A 414 -22.10 2.32 10.31
CA ALA A 414 -23.05 3.21 10.98
C ALA A 414 -24.39 3.33 10.22
N THR A 415 -24.46 2.95 8.93
CA THR A 415 -25.70 2.87 8.17
C THR A 415 -26.48 1.57 8.41
N LYS A 416 -25.90 0.60 9.14
CA LYS A 416 -26.46 -0.74 9.43
C LYS A 416 -26.84 -1.50 8.16
N PRO A 417 -25.89 -1.81 7.27
CA PRO A 417 -26.16 -2.46 6.01
C PRO A 417 -26.48 -3.95 6.18
N ASP A 418 -27.37 -4.48 5.33
CA ASP A 418 -27.61 -5.91 5.13
C ASP A 418 -26.59 -6.50 4.13
N VAL A 419 -26.14 -5.66 3.17
CA VAL A 419 -25.14 -6.00 2.15
C VAL A 419 -24.02 -4.96 2.21
N LEU A 420 -22.78 -5.44 2.39
CA LEU A 420 -21.59 -4.59 2.45
C LEU A 420 -20.65 -4.93 1.28
N ILE A 421 -20.44 -3.96 0.41
CA ILE A 421 -19.49 -4.06 -0.69
C ILE A 421 -18.18 -3.42 -0.23
N LEU A 422 -17.08 -4.17 -0.35
CA LEU A 422 -15.73 -3.78 0.01
C LEU A 422 -14.86 -3.78 -1.26
N ASP A 423 -14.52 -2.60 -1.77
CA ASP A 423 -13.65 -2.49 -2.93
C ASP A 423 -12.23 -2.16 -2.48
N GLU A 424 -11.30 -3.11 -2.69
CA GLU A 424 -9.91 -3.07 -2.27
C GLU A 424 -9.74 -2.65 -0.78
N PRO A 425 -10.38 -3.35 0.18
CA PRO A 425 -10.50 -2.87 1.56
C PRO A 425 -9.18 -2.71 2.31
N THR A 426 -8.11 -3.29 1.83
CA THR A 426 -6.80 -3.29 2.49
C THR A 426 -5.71 -2.59 1.67
N ARG A 427 -6.07 -1.97 0.54
CA ARG A 427 -5.12 -1.29 -0.34
C ARG A 427 -4.39 -0.14 0.38
N GLY A 428 -3.05 -0.20 0.35
CA GLY A 428 -2.21 0.81 1.00
C GLY A 428 -2.35 0.85 2.53
N VAL A 429 -2.62 -0.31 3.12
CA VAL A 429 -2.73 -0.53 4.57
C VAL A 429 -1.59 -1.44 5.00
N ASP A 430 -1.01 -1.19 6.17
CA ASP A 430 0.04 -2.04 6.73
C ASP A 430 -0.50 -3.41 7.18
N VAL A 431 0.39 -4.39 7.35
CA VAL A 431 0.03 -5.78 7.59
C VAL A 431 -0.80 -5.98 8.86
N ASN A 432 -0.47 -5.27 9.96
CA ASN A 432 -1.25 -5.35 11.20
C ASN A 432 -2.67 -4.81 11.02
N ALA A 433 -2.80 -3.67 10.34
CA ALA A 433 -4.10 -3.09 10.08
C ALA A 433 -4.92 -3.97 9.10
N LYS A 434 -4.28 -4.71 8.17
CA LYS A 434 -4.96 -5.72 7.34
C LYS A 434 -5.59 -6.81 8.20
N ILE A 435 -4.84 -7.36 9.18
CA ILE A 435 -5.36 -8.39 10.10
C ILE A 435 -6.58 -7.88 10.87
N GLU A 436 -6.49 -6.66 11.41
CA GLU A 436 -7.59 -6.06 12.15
C GLU A 436 -8.83 -5.87 11.25
N ILE A 437 -8.65 -5.49 9.97
CA ILE A 437 -9.74 -5.37 8.99
C ILE A 437 -10.33 -6.75 8.66
N TYR A 438 -9.52 -7.79 8.42
CA TYR A 438 -10.03 -9.15 8.17
C TYR A 438 -10.81 -9.70 9.35
N THR A 439 -10.34 -9.45 10.58
CA THR A 439 -11.06 -9.83 11.80
C THR A 439 -12.44 -9.19 11.82
N VAL A 440 -12.53 -7.89 11.53
CA VAL A 440 -13.81 -7.18 11.46
C VAL A 440 -14.70 -7.73 10.35
N ILE A 441 -14.17 -7.99 9.15
CA ILE A 441 -14.93 -8.56 8.02
C ILE A 441 -15.51 -9.93 8.43
N ASN A 442 -14.73 -10.78 9.06
CA ASN A 442 -15.19 -12.08 9.54
C ASN A 442 -16.28 -11.97 10.63
N GLU A 443 -16.13 -11.04 11.57
CA GLU A 443 -17.15 -10.76 12.59
C GLU A 443 -18.46 -10.32 11.95
N LEU A 444 -18.41 -9.42 10.96
CA LEU A 444 -19.59 -8.94 10.23
C LEU A 444 -20.30 -10.06 9.47
N ALA A 445 -19.55 -10.94 8.82
CA ALA A 445 -20.11 -12.12 8.15
C ALA A 445 -20.80 -13.06 9.16
N LYS A 446 -20.19 -13.32 10.33
CA LYS A 446 -20.83 -14.08 11.42
C LYS A 446 -22.11 -13.44 11.96
N GLU A 447 -22.20 -12.12 11.95
CA GLU A 447 -23.42 -11.37 12.28
C GLU A 447 -24.52 -11.48 11.20
N GLY A 448 -24.24 -12.13 10.08
CA GLY A 448 -25.19 -12.37 8.99
C GLY A 448 -25.20 -11.30 7.91
N ILE A 449 -24.24 -10.36 7.91
CA ILE A 449 -24.09 -9.38 6.82
C ILE A 449 -23.55 -10.11 5.58
N ALA A 450 -24.22 -9.94 4.44
CA ALA A 450 -23.69 -10.42 3.16
C ALA A 450 -22.57 -9.49 2.68
N ILE A 451 -21.41 -10.04 2.37
CA ILE A 451 -20.22 -9.26 2.01
C ILE A 451 -19.80 -9.58 0.58
N ILE A 452 -19.60 -8.55 -0.23
CA ILE A 452 -18.95 -8.66 -1.53
C ILE A 452 -17.56 -8.02 -1.38
N MET A 453 -16.52 -8.81 -1.62
CA MET A 453 -15.13 -8.35 -1.47
C MET A 453 -14.43 -8.36 -2.83
N VAL A 454 -14.09 -7.17 -3.32
CA VAL A 454 -13.24 -7.00 -4.51
C VAL A 454 -11.81 -6.82 -4.03
N SER A 455 -10.89 -7.64 -4.53
CA SER A 455 -9.46 -7.48 -4.26
C SER A 455 -8.60 -7.90 -5.45
N SER A 456 -7.52 -7.18 -5.65
CA SER A 456 -6.44 -7.52 -6.58
C SER A 456 -5.42 -8.48 -5.96
N GLU A 457 -5.43 -8.61 -4.62
CA GLU A 457 -4.52 -9.52 -3.90
C GLU A 457 -5.13 -10.92 -3.83
N LEU A 458 -4.61 -11.86 -4.64
CA LEU A 458 -5.11 -13.24 -4.68
C LEU A 458 -5.11 -13.95 -3.32
N PRO A 459 -4.09 -13.77 -2.45
CA PRO A 459 -4.11 -14.37 -1.12
C PRO A 459 -5.30 -13.92 -0.26
N GLU A 460 -5.76 -12.66 -0.39
CA GLU A 460 -6.96 -12.18 0.31
C GLU A 460 -8.21 -12.91 -0.18
N ILE A 461 -8.38 -12.96 -1.50
CA ILE A 461 -9.52 -13.63 -2.13
C ILE A 461 -9.58 -15.10 -1.73
N ILE A 462 -8.47 -15.81 -1.82
CA ILE A 462 -8.39 -17.26 -1.53
C ILE A 462 -8.70 -17.56 -0.07
N ASN A 463 -8.24 -16.73 0.85
CA ASN A 463 -8.33 -17.04 2.28
C ASN A 463 -9.54 -16.42 2.96
N MET A 464 -10.11 -15.33 2.41
CA MET A 464 -11.23 -14.64 3.04
C MET A 464 -12.59 -15.03 2.44
N CYS A 465 -12.66 -15.47 1.17
CA CYS A 465 -13.92 -15.65 0.48
C CYS A 465 -14.44 -17.10 0.54
N ASP A 466 -15.77 -17.25 0.60
CA ASP A 466 -16.45 -18.53 0.52
C ASP A 466 -16.55 -19.02 -0.94
N ASN A 467 -16.86 -18.10 -1.87
CA ASN A 467 -16.89 -18.31 -3.30
C ASN A 467 -16.24 -17.12 -4.01
N VAL A 468 -15.82 -17.30 -5.27
CA VAL A 468 -15.17 -16.24 -6.04
C VAL A 468 -15.74 -16.16 -7.44
N CYS A 469 -16.16 -14.96 -7.83
CA CYS A 469 -16.52 -14.59 -9.19
C CYS A 469 -15.28 -14.03 -9.91
N VAL A 470 -14.84 -14.66 -11.01
CA VAL A 470 -13.74 -14.17 -11.82
C VAL A 470 -14.29 -13.32 -12.95
N VAL A 471 -13.84 -12.07 -13.04
CA VAL A 471 -14.27 -11.08 -14.03
C VAL A 471 -13.14 -10.86 -15.05
N ARG A 472 -13.48 -10.86 -16.34
CA ARG A 472 -12.57 -10.56 -17.44
C ARG A 472 -13.29 -9.72 -18.49
N ALA A 473 -12.71 -8.57 -18.83
CA ALA A 473 -13.22 -7.65 -19.86
C ALA A 473 -14.73 -7.35 -19.70
N GLY A 474 -15.17 -7.02 -18.48
CA GLY A 474 -16.55 -6.68 -18.17
C GLY A 474 -17.52 -7.85 -18.16
N ARG A 475 -17.07 -9.11 -18.16
CA ARG A 475 -17.91 -10.30 -18.09
C ARG A 475 -17.53 -11.20 -16.93
N LEU A 476 -18.50 -11.83 -16.28
CA LEU A 476 -18.28 -12.88 -15.31
C LEU A 476 -17.97 -14.18 -16.06
N VAL A 477 -16.71 -14.63 -16.03
CA VAL A 477 -16.25 -15.79 -16.82
C VAL A 477 -16.32 -17.09 -16.04
N LYS A 478 -16.24 -17.05 -14.69
CA LYS A 478 -16.34 -18.26 -13.86
C LYS A 478 -16.75 -17.87 -12.44
N LYS A 479 -17.55 -18.73 -11.78
CA LYS A 479 -17.72 -18.74 -10.32
C LYS A 479 -17.01 -19.99 -9.80
N LEU A 480 -16.08 -19.79 -8.88
CA LEU A 480 -15.28 -20.84 -8.21
C LEU A 480 -15.80 -21.01 -6.79
N SER A 481 -15.99 -22.26 -6.39
CA SER A 481 -16.29 -22.63 -4.99
C SER A 481 -15.01 -22.69 -4.18
N LYS A 482 -15.13 -22.71 -2.85
CA LYS A 482 -13.98 -22.77 -1.92
C LYS A 482 -12.98 -23.87 -2.25
N ASP A 483 -13.47 -25.04 -2.59
CA ASP A 483 -12.62 -26.21 -2.89
C ASP A 483 -11.86 -26.08 -4.21
N GLU A 484 -12.32 -25.19 -5.12
CA GLU A 484 -11.69 -24.91 -6.40
C GLU A 484 -10.72 -23.71 -6.34
N LEU A 485 -10.65 -23.00 -5.19
CA LEU A 485 -9.88 -21.77 -5.09
C LEU A 485 -8.38 -22.05 -5.03
N SER A 486 -7.69 -21.68 -6.09
CA SER A 486 -6.24 -21.59 -6.13
C SER A 486 -5.80 -20.37 -6.95
N GLN A 487 -4.58 -19.94 -6.76
CA GLN A 487 -4.02 -18.83 -7.52
C GLN A 487 -4.00 -19.14 -9.02
N GLU A 488 -3.64 -20.40 -9.36
CA GLU A 488 -3.59 -20.87 -10.74
C GLU A 488 -4.96 -20.86 -11.40
N GLU A 489 -5.99 -21.39 -10.74
CA GLU A 489 -7.35 -21.44 -11.31
C GLU A 489 -7.93 -20.03 -11.50
N ILE A 490 -7.77 -19.13 -10.52
CA ILE A 490 -8.23 -17.74 -10.67
C ILE A 490 -7.53 -17.06 -11.84
N MET A 491 -6.19 -17.19 -11.95
CA MET A 491 -5.40 -16.55 -13.00
C MET A 491 -5.68 -17.14 -14.38
N LYS A 492 -5.92 -18.44 -14.48
CA LYS A 492 -6.32 -19.12 -15.73
C LYS A 492 -7.54 -18.46 -16.35
N TYR A 493 -8.60 -18.20 -15.58
CA TYR A 493 -9.81 -17.52 -16.08
C TYR A 493 -9.62 -16.02 -16.26
N ALA A 494 -8.90 -15.35 -15.37
CA ALA A 494 -8.65 -13.93 -15.46
C ALA A 494 -7.79 -13.52 -16.65
N ALA A 495 -6.77 -14.32 -17.00
CA ALA A 495 -5.85 -14.05 -18.11
C ALA A 495 -6.33 -14.59 -19.47
N GLY A 496 -7.35 -15.45 -19.50
CA GLY A 496 -7.87 -16.00 -20.76
C GLY A 496 -7.17 -17.27 -21.25
N GLY A 497 -6.53 -18.02 -20.37
CA GLY A 497 -5.97 -19.33 -20.65
C GLY A 497 -7.05 -20.37 -20.84
N ILE A 498 -7.24 -20.79 -22.09
CA ILE A 498 -7.95 -21.97 -22.64
C ILE A 498 -9.44 -22.09 -22.25
N GLU A 499 -10.27 -22.06 -23.27
CA GLU A 499 -11.62 -22.64 -23.32
C GLU A 499 -11.64 -24.11 -22.88
#